data_c0beb6b34ad8e6fee2ccc5e02648e0d8
#
_entry.id   c0beb6b34ad8e6fee2ccc5e02648e0d8
#
_cell.length_a   1.000
_cell.length_b   1.000
_cell.length_c   1.000
_cell.angle_alpha   90.00
_cell.angle_beta   90.00
_cell.angle_gamma   90.00
#
_symmetry.space_group_name_H-M   'P 1'
#
loop_
_entity.id
_entity.type
_entity.pdbx_description
1 polymer ?
#
loop_
_entity_poly.entity_id
_entity_poly.type
_entity_poly.pdbx_seq_one_letter_code
_entity_poly.pdbx_strand_id
1 'polypeptide(L)'
;MTKAAEVDVKVAAGTAGPLAGAIVSIKDNLCYAGHRVSASSRFLEGYVSPYSGTAVERILAADAVILGRTNCDEFAMGSSNENSAFGAVGNPADPNVVPGGSSGGAAASVAAGICHIALGSDTGGSIRQPASFCGVAGFKPTYGRVSRYGLIAFASSFDQIGPFAHDTRDIDTVYRVIAGPDERDNTSSHNPFPSATTGTGKLKIAYYAHCLEHPGMDPEIKAHMSGHIERLREEGHTVEAVGLPMADLFVPAYYILSTAEASSNLARFDGIRYGHRSGSAKGVDETYRKSRTEGFGPEVKRRILLGTFVLSAGFYDAYYAQGMRVRRMIRDNTLDTLSRYDLVLTPTCPTTAFPKGHISDPVAMYLQDIFTVQANLAGTPAISLPTGTHSNGLPFGTQLMAKPFDDERLIAISRQLFAA
;
A
#
# COMPACT_ATOMS: atom_id res chain seq x y z
N MET A 1 21.75 -15.90 8.32
CA MET A 1 22.21 -16.92 9.30
C MET A 1 22.69 -16.27 10.61
N THR A 2 23.61 -15.28 10.57
CA THR A 2 24.14 -14.64 11.79
C THR A 2 23.05 -14.04 12.68
N LYS A 3 22.11 -13.27 12.09
CA LYS A 3 21.01 -12.63 12.86
C LYS A 3 20.08 -13.66 13.49
N ALA A 4 19.74 -14.75 12.79
CA ALA A 4 18.90 -15.80 13.37
C ALA A 4 19.57 -16.44 14.62
N ALA A 5 20.87 -16.76 14.54
CA ALA A 5 21.61 -17.28 15.68
C ALA A 5 21.69 -16.30 16.88
N GLU A 6 21.80 -14.99 16.60
CA GLU A 6 21.73 -13.96 17.66
C GLU A 6 20.36 -13.96 18.34
N VAL A 7 19.28 -14.09 17.55
CA VAL A 7 17.91 -14.16 18.06
C VAL A 7 17.69 -15.41 18.87
N ASP A 8 18.19 -16.57 18.43
CA ASP A 8 18.12 -17.83 19.17
C ASP A 8 18.74 -17.73 20.59
N VAL A 9 19.89 -17.04 20.70
CA VAL A 9 20.52 -16.76 21.99
C VAL A 9 19.62 -15.90 22.88
N LYS A 10 18.99 -14.87 22.34
CA LYS A 10 18.07 -14.02 23.10
C LYS A 10 16.81 -14.76 23.54
N VAL A 11 16.27 -15.64 22.68
CA VAL A 11 15.13 -16.50 23.01
C VAL A 11 15.50 -17.43 24.19
N ALA A 12 16.65 -18.08 24.12
CA ALA A 12 17.13 -18.93 25.18
C ALA A 12 17.35 -18.17 26.51
N ALA A 13 17.77 -16.92 26.44
CA ALA A 13 17.98 -16.04 27.60
C ALA A 13 16.68 -15.37 28.12
N GLY A 14 15.54 -15.52 27.45
CA GLY A 14 14.27 -14.85 27.79
C GLY A 14 14.29 -13.31 27.58
N THR A 15 15.18 -12.80 26.72
CA THR A 15 15.36 -11.38 26.45
C THR A 15 14.96 -10.98 25.01
N ALA A 16 14.34 -11.90 24.28
CA ALA A 16 13.95 -11.70 22.90
C ALA A 16 12.77 -10.70 22.75
N GLY A 17 12.82 -9.90 21.71
CA GLY A 17 11.76 -8.98 21.36
C GLY A 17 10.50 -9.66 20.77
N PRO A 18 9.41 -8.91 20.57
CA PRO A 18 8.10 -9.44 20.17
C PRO A 18 8.08 -10.05 18.75
N LEU A 19 9.07 -9.81 17.91
CA LEU A 19 9.20 -10.38 16.58
C LEU A 19 10.29 -11.45 16.47
N ALA A 20 10.78 -11.97 17.61
CA ALA A 20 11.78 -13.05 17.61
C ALA A 20 11.23 -14.29 16.90
N GLY A 21 11.99 -14.81 15.93
CA GLY A 21 11.58 -15.92 15.07
C GLY A 21 10.73 -15.52 13.85
N ALA A 22 10.27 -14.28 13.77
CA ALA A 22 9.56 -13.79 12.59
C ALA A 22 10.52 -13.59 11.41
N ILE A 23 10.26 -14.28 10.30
CA ILE A 23 10.94 -14.08 9.02
C ILE A 23 10.18 -12.99 8.26
N VAL A 24 10.89 -11.89 7.92
CA VAL A 24 10.29 -10.72 7.30
C VAL A 24 10.94 -10.42 5.96
N SER A 25 10.14 -10.13 4.93
CA SER A 25 10.62 -9.51 3.70
C SER A 25 10.29 -8.02 3.69
N ILE A 26 11.07 -7.23 2.97
CA ILE A 26 10.83 -5.78 2.83
C ILE A 26 10.76 -5.38 1.35
N LYS A 27 9.79 -4.53 1.02
CA LYS A 27 9.65 -3.99 -0.35
C LYS A 27 10.91 -3.21 -0.75
N ASP A 28 11.30 -3.30 -2.02
CA ASP A 28 12.55 -2.72 -2.51
C ASP A 28 12.57 -1.19 -2.59
N ASN A 29 11.62 -0.52 -1.99
CA ASN A 29 11.62 0.92 -1.75
C ASN A 29 11.88 1.32 -0.28
N LEU A 30 12.19 0.35 0.58
CA LEU A 30 12.51 0.57 2.00
C LEU A 30 14.02 0.51 2.22
N CYS A 31 14.62 1.58 2.74
CA CYS A 31 16.04 1.67 3.02
C CYS A 31 16.45 0.72 4.16
N TYR A 32 17.54 -0.02 3.95
CA TYR A 32 18.20 -0.84 4.96
C TYR A 32 19.72 -0.64 4.83
N ALA A 33 20.35 -0.14 5.89
CA ALA A 33 21.77 0.23 5.92
C ALA A 33 22.68 -0.92 5.46
N GLY A 34 23.60 -0.60 4.56
CA GLY A 34 24.56 -1.57 4.01
C GLY A 34 23.97 -2.53 2.97
N HIS A 35 22.68 -2.41 2.63
CA HIS A 35 22.03 -3.27 1.64
C HIS A 35 21.60 -2.46 0.41
N ARG A 36 21.58 -3.14 -0.74
CA ARG A 36 21.08 -2.53 -1.98
C ARG A 36 19.59 -2.21 -1.83
N VAL A 37 19.18 -1.08 -2.42
CA VAL A 37 17.78 -0.67 -2.57
C VAL A 37 17.64 0.01 -3.92
N SER A 38 16.77 -0.52 -4.77
CA SER A 38 16.64 -0.03 -6.14
C SER A 38 15.29 0.62 -6.45
N ALA A 39 14.30 0.49 -5.58
CA ALA A 39 12.90 0.81 -5.90
C ALA A 39 12.45 0.15 -7.21
N SER A 40 12.98 -1.04 -7.50
CA SER A 40 12.78 -1.81 -8.73
C SER A 40 13.10 -1.03 -10.01
N SER A 41 14.01 -0.05 -9.94
CA SER A 41 14.43 0.83 -11.04
C SER A 41 15.90 0.63 -11.40
N ARG A 42 16.19 0.70 -12.70
CA ARG A 42 17.59 0.79 -13.17
C ARG A 42 18.29 2.03 -12.67
N PHE A 43 17.54 3.09 -12.36
CA PHE A 43 18.13 4.32 -11.86
C PHE A 43 18.90 4.12 -10.54
N LEU A 44 18.38 3.25 -9.66
CA LEU A 44 19.00 2.93 -8.37
C LEU A 44 19.66 1.53 -8.34
N GLU A 45 19.76 0.84 -9.49
CA GLU A 45 20.46 -0.44 -9.57
C GLU A 45 21.90 -0.30 -9.04
N GLY A 46 22.25 -1.07 -8.04
CA GLY A 46 23.55 -0.99 -7.38
C GLY A 46 23.67 0.06 -6.25
N TYR A 47 22.66 0.89 -6.01
CA TYR A 47 22.68 1.82 -4.88
C TYR A 47 22.58 1.06 -3.54
N VAL A 48 23.55 1.32 -2.66
CA VAL A 48 23.57 0.78 -1.29
C VAL A 48 23.14 1.87 -0.33
N SER A 49 22.12 1.59 0.48
CA SER A 49 21.61 2.57 1.42
C SER A 49 22.59 2.80 2.59
N PRO A 50 22.97 4.06 2.89
CA PRO A 50 23.82 4.37 4.04
C PRO A 50 23.07 4.38 5.37
N TYR A 51 21.75 4.25 5.37
CA TYR A 51 20.90 4.28 6.57
C TYR A 51 19.71 3.32 6.43
N SER A 52 19.08 2.98 7.56
CA SER A 52 17.82 2.25 7.60
C SER A 52 16.64 3.18 7.76
N GLY A 53 15.50 2.81 7.18
CA GLY A 53 14.22 3.46 7.49
C GLY A 53 13.73 3.07 8.89
N THR A 54 12.97 3.96 9.51
CA THR A 54 12.46 3.76 10.89
C THR A 54 11.70 2.46 11.06
N ALA A 55 10.83 2.11 10.11
CA ALA A 55 10.11 0.83 10.18
C ALA A 55 11.06 -0.37 10.16
N VAL A 56 12.13 -0.30 9.34
CA VAL A 56 13.16 -1.35 9.27
C VAL A 56 13.98 -1.41 10.56
N GLU A 57 14.38 -0.26 11.12
CA GLU A 57 15.08 -0.21 12.41
C GLU A 57 14.25 -0.84 13.53
N ARG A 58 12.97 -0.51 13.59
CA ARG A 58 12.04 -1.01 14.61
C ARG A 58 11.82 -2.51 14.55
N ILE A 59 11.63 -3.11 13.36
CA ILE A 59 11.50 -4.56 13.25
C ILE A 59 12.79 -5.28 13.62
N LEU A 60 13.95 -4.74 13.27
CA LEU A 60 15.26 -5.30 13.66
C LEU A 60 15.49 -5.21 15.17
N ALA A 61 15.09 -4.10 15.80
CA ALA A 61 15.16 -3.91 17.25
C ALA A 61 14.20 -4.85 18.01
N ALA A 62 13.09 -5.24 17.36
CA ALA A 62 12.13 -6.24 17.87
C ALA A 62 12.54 -7.70 17.59
N ASP A 63 13.76 -7.92 17.11
CA ASP A 63 14.36 -9.23 16.82
C ASP A 63 13.77 -10.00 15.62
N ALA A 64 13.16 -9.29 14.67
CA ALA A 64 12.82 -9.89 13.39
C ALA A 64 14.07 -10.25 12.56
N VAL A 65 13.93 -11.27 11.72
CA VAL A 65 14.96 -11.68 10.76
C VAL A 65 14.53 -11.25 9.37
N ILE A 66 15.22 -10.28 8.78
CA ILE A 66 14.96 -9.85 7.40
C ILE A 66 15.58 -10.88 6.44
N LEU A 67 14.72 -11.59 5.68
CA LEU A 67 15.14 -12.58 4.69
C LEU A 67 15.72 -11.93 3.43
N GLY A 68 15.08 -10.85 2.98
CA GLY A 68 15.46 -10.18 1.74
C GLY A 68 14.50 -9.09 1.31
N ARG A 69 14.67 -8.65 0.05
CA ARG A 69 13.85 -7.62 -0.58
C ARG A 69 12.88 -8.23 -1.58
N THR A 70 11.71 -7.64 -1.68
CA THR A 70 10.70 -8.05 -2.65
C THR A 70 10.59 -7.05 -3.78
N ASN A 71 10.49 -7.58 -4.99
CA ASN A 71 10.26 -6.80 -6.21
C ASN A 71 8.93 -6.03 -6.14
N CYS A 72 8.87 -4.89 -6.82
CA CYS A 72 7.68 -4.03 -6.84
C CYS A 72 7.56 -3.33 -8.19
N ASP A 73 6.48 -2.63 -8.44
CA ASP A 73 6.45 -1.66 -9.54
C ASP A 73 7.49 -0.57 -9.31
N GLU A 74 8.13 -0.10 -10.38
CA GLU A 74 9.20 0.88 -10.34
C GLU A 74 8.78 2.15 -9.58
N PHE A 75 9.54 2.54 -8.55
CA PHE A 75 9.25 3.64 -7.63
C PHE A 75 7.82 3.59 -7.02
N ALA A 76 7.29 2.38 -6.81
CA ALA A 76 5.93 2.14 -6.35
C ALA A 76 4.83 2.67 -7.30
N MET A 77 5.13 2.84 -8.59
CA MET A 77 4.24 3.37 -9.61
C MET A 77 3.66 2.26 -10.49
N GLY A 78 2.55 1.67 -10.03
CA GLY A 78 1.83 0.62 -10.75
C GLY A 78 0.85 -0.11 -9.84
N SER A 79 0.00 -0.94 -10.45
CA SER A 79 -1.03 -1.71 -9.75
C SER A 79 -1.01 -3.19 -10.17
N SER A 80 0.08 -3.66 -10.84
CA SER A 80 0.19 -5.03 -11.33
C SER A 80 1.54 -5.71 -11.02
N ASN A 81 2.56 -4.96 -10.65
CA ASN A 81 3.97 -5.37 -10.51
C ASN A 81 4.63 -5.76 -11.86
N GLU A 82 4.13 -5.23 -12.96
CA GLU A 82 4.71 -5.44 -14.30
C GLU A 82 5.73 -4.37 -14.68
N ASN A 83 5.72 -3.21 -13.99
CA ASN A 83 6.58 -2.06 -14.28
C ASN A 83 7.98 -2.14 -13.64
N SER A 84 8.41 -3.30 -13.19
CA SER A 84 9.74 -3.48 -12.61
C SER A 84 10.82 -3.57 -13.68
N ALA A 85 11.99 -2.96 -13.45
CA ALA A 85 13.18 -3.14 -14.27
C ALA A 85 13.75 -4.57 -14.22
N PHE A 86 13.33 -5.38 -13.23
CA PHE A 86 13.80 -6.75 -12.99
C PHE A 86 12.77 -7.82 -13.39
N GLY A 87 11.75 -7.41 -14.14
CA GLY A 87 10.68 -8.29 -14.61
C GLY A 87 9.49 -8.38 -13.66
N ALA A 88 8.40 -8.97 -14.16
CA ALA A 88 7.15 -9.11 -13.43
C ALA A 88 7.21 -10.24 -12.39
N VAL A 89 6.54 -10.06 -11.26
CA VAL A 89 6.31 -11.12 -10.27
C VAL A 89 5.12 -11.99 -10.73
N GLY A 90 5.16 -13.28 -10.42
CA GLY A 90 4.02 -14.19 -10.56
C GLY A 90 3.16 -14.21 -9.31
N ASN A 91 1.85 -14.39 -9.49
CA ASN A 91 0.94 -14.64 -8.39
C ASN A 91 1.12 -16.09 -7.91
N PRO A 92 1.25 -16.38 -6.60
CA PRO A 92 1.38 -17.77 -6.13
C PRO A 92 0.18 -18.68 -6.45
N ALA A 93 -1.02 -18.12 -6.61
CA ALA A 93 -2.21 -18.89 -6.99
C ALA A 93 -2.17 -19.33 -8.47
N ASP A 94 -1.64 -18.48 -9.37
CA ASP A 94 -1.36 -18.78 -10.78
C ASP A 94 -0.22 -17.89 -11.27
N PRO A 95 0.97 -18.43 -11.60
CA PRO A 95 2.11 -17.65 -12.07
C PRO A 95 1.87 -16.84 -13.35
N ASN A 96 0.81 -17.11 -14.12
CA ASN A 96 0.48 -16.39 -15.35
C ASN A 96 -0.31 -15.10 -15.11
N VAL A 97 -0.89 -14.93 -13.92
CA VAL A 97 -1.60 -13.71 -13.55
C VAL A 97 -0.73 -12.79 -12.69
N VAL A 98 -1.14 -11.53 -12.57
CA VAL A 98 -0.45 -10.53 -11.77
C VAL A 98 -0.68 -10.76 -10.28
N PRO A 99 0.30 -10.46 -9.41
CA PRO A 99 0.11 -10.50 -7.96
C PRO A 99 -0.58 -9.21 -7.43
N GLY A 100 -0.88 -8.27 -8.34
CA GLY A 100 -1.19 -6.90 -7.97
C GLY A 100 0.04 -6.04 -7.67
N GLY A 101 -0.17 -4.77 -7.39
CA GLY A 101 0.90 -3.81 -7.19
C GLY A 101 0.46 -2.54 -6.42
N SER A 102 1.46 -1.77 -6.10
CA SER A 102 2.88 -1.89 -6.42
C SER A 102 3.67 -2.85 -5.51
N SER A 103 3.10 -3.37 -4.40
CA SER A 103 3.80 -4.30 -3.46
C SER A 103 3.54 -5.77 -3.80
N GLY A 104 3.49 -6.13 -5.09
CA GLY A 104 3.14 -7.47 -5.54
C GLY A 104 4.10 -8.56 -5.03
N GLY A 105 5.42 -8.30 -5.06
CA GLY A 105 6.39 -9.24 -4.50
C GLY A 105 6.27 -9.43 -3.00
N ALA A 106 5.84 -8.41 -2.25
CA ALA A 106 5.60 -8.51 -0.81
C ALA A 106 4.40 -9.43 -0.52
N ALA A 107 3.26 -9.19 -1.17
CA ALA A 107 2.08 -10.04 -1.05
C ALA A 107 2.38 -11.48 -1.48
N ALA A 108 3.02 -11.66 -2.64
CA ALA A 108 3.39 -12.97 -3.16
C ALA A 108 4.35 -13.74 -2.24
N SER A 109 5.31 -13.06 -1.59
CA SER A 109 6.25 -13.74 -0.68
C SER A 109 5.57 -14.30 0.57
N VAL A 110 4.54 -13.62 1.10
CA VAL A 110 3.72 -14.13 2.19
C VAL A 110 2.83 -15.25 1.69
N ALA A 111 2.08 -15.04 0.61
CA ALA A 111 1.17 -16.05 0.05
C ALA A 111 1.87 -17.38 -0.31
N ALA A 112 3.12 -17.31 -0.77
CA ALA A 112 3.95 -18.49 -1.06
C ALA A 112 4.61 -19.11 0.17
N GLY A 113 4.41 -18.59 1.39
CA GLY A 113 5.05 -19.09 2.61
C GLY A 113 6.57 -18.86 2.69
N ILE A 114 7.13 -17.96 1.86
CA ILE A 114 8.55 -17.62 1.87
C ILE A 114 8.94 -16.84 3.15
N CYS A 115 8.04 -16.06 3.65
CA CYS A 115 8.18 -15.32 4.89
C CYS A 115 6.83 -15.26 5.63
N HIS A 116 6.89 -15.04 6.95
CA HIS A 116 5.67 -14.89 7.76
C HIS A 116 5.01 -13.54 7.50
N ILE A 117 5.81 -12.50 7.32
CA ILE A 117 5.41 -11.10 7.24
C ILE A 117 6.17 -10.44 6.10
N ALA A 118 5.52 -9.50 5.41
CA ALA A 118 6.19 -8.59 4.50
C ALA A 118 5.85 -7.14 4.83
N LEU A 119 6.82 -6.21 4.71
CA LEU A 119 6.55 -4.78 4.73
C LEU A 119 6.42 -4.27 3.29
N GLY A 120 5.31 -3.60 3.01
CA GLY A 120 5.04 -2.90 1.76
C GLY A 120 4.83 -1.41 1.93
N SER A 121 4.42 -0.75 0.85
CA SER A 121 3.97 0.63 0.86
C SER A 121 2.67 0.80 0.09
N ASP A 122 1.79 1.69 0.56
CA ASP A 122 0.47 1.94 -0.01
C ASP A 122 0.29 3.44 -0.23
N THR A 123 0.15 3.82 -1.49
CA THR A 123 -0.06 5.20 -1.93
C THR A 123 -1.47 5.40 -2.47
N GLY A 124 -2.05 4.37 -3.10
CA GLY A 124 -3.40 4.35 -3.65
C GLY A 124 -4.13 3.02 -3.52
N GLY A 125 -3.51 2.02 -2.84
CA GLY A 125 -4.01 0.66 -2.73
C GLY A 125 -2.90 -0.38 -2.75
N SER A 126 -1.65 0.05 -2.86
CA SER A 126 -0.50 -0.82 -3.16
C SER A 126 -0.09 -1.81 -2.06
N ILE A 127 -0.82 -1.90 -0.95
CA ILE A 127 -0.82 -3.01 0.02
C ILE A 127 -2.12 -3.80 -0.14
N ARG A 128 -3.26 -3.14 -0.12
CA ARG A 128 -4.57 -3.76 -0.02
C ARG A 128 -4.97 -4.52 -1.28
N GLN A 129 -4.70 -3.95 -2.46
CA GLN A 129 -4.99 -4.60 -3.74
C GLN A 129 -4.15 -5.86 -3.94
N PRO A 130 -2.80 -5.86 -3.83
CA PRO A 130 -2.04 -7.10 -3.95
C PRO A 130 -2.33 -8.11 -2.82
N ALA A 131 -2.74 -7.67 -1.62
CA ALA A 131 -3.21 -8.57 -0.58
C ALA A 131 -4.47 -9.34 -1.04
N SER A 132 -5.44 -8.63 -1.63
CA SER A 132 -6.65 -9.23 -2.22
C SER A 132 -6.31 -10.23 -3.33
N PHE A 133 -5.42 -9.87 -4.25
CA PHE A 133 -5.05 -10.70 -5.40
C PHE A 133 -4.22 -11.93 -5.03
N CYS A 134 -3.48 -11.88 -3.93
CA CYS A 134 -2.65 -13.01 -3.45
C CYS A 134 -3.29 -13.81 -2.31
N GLY A 135 -4.48 -13.42 -1.82
CA GLY A 135 -5.16 -14.16 -0.75
C GLY A 135 -4.51 -14.04 0.62
N VAL A 136 -3.99 -12.86 0.97
CA VAL A 136 -3.40 -12.58 2.27
C VAL A 136 -4.03 -11.32 2.88
N ALA A 137 -3.83 -11.10 4.19
CA ALA A 137 -4.22 -9.84 4.83
C ALA A 137 -3.18 -8.75 4.53
N GLY A 138 -3.65 -7.52 4.24
CA GLY A 138 -2.80 -6.37 4.01
C GLY A 138 -3.35 -5.12 4.69
N PHE A 139 -2.56 -4.48 5.53
CA PHE A 139 -2.99 -3.36 6.34
C PHE A 139 -2.28 -2.06 5.97
N LYS A 140 -3.07 -1.04 5.65
CA LYS A 140 -2.64 0.35 5.46
C LYS A 140 -3.01 1.16 6.72
N PRO A 141 -2.03 1.58 7.53
CA PRO A 141 -2.29 2.40 8.71
C PRO A 141 -2.89 3.79 8.40
N THR A 142 -3.35 4.48 9.42
CA THR A 142 -3.63 5.92 9.37
C THR A 142 -2.39 6.68 8.89
N TYR A 143 -2.57 7.69 8.03
CA TYR A 143 -1.48 8.53 7.56
C TYR A 143 -0.72 9.17 8.74
N GLY A 144 0.61 9.01 8.74
CA GLY A 144 1.48 9.48 9.81
C GLY A 144 1.60 8.56 11.02
N ARG A 145 0.90 7.42 11.07
CA ARG A 145 1.05 6.44 12.16
C ARG A 145 2.39 5.68 12.09
N VAL A 146 2.86 5.41 10.90
CA VAL A 146 4.16 4.81 10.63
C VAL A 146 5.04 5.85 9.92
N SER A 147 6.24 6.06 10.46
CA SER A 147 7.21 7.00 9.87
C SER A 147 7.57 6.58 8.46
N ARG A 148 7.64 7.57 7.54
CA ARG A 148 8.10 7.41 6.17
C ARG A 148 9.61 7.63 6.01
N TYR A 149 10.33 7.91 7.10
CA TYR A 149 11.78 8.05 7.03
C TYR A 149 12.41 6.75 6.51
N GLY A 150 13.18 6.87 5.42
CA GLY A 150 13.79 5.75 4.71
C GLY A 150 12.86 5.00 3.75
N LEU A 151 11.66 5.53 3.49
CA LEU A 151 10.84 5.13 2.34
C LEU A 151 11.23 5.97 1.12
N ILE A 152 11.60 5.33 0.01
CA ILE A 152 11.81 6.03 -1.26
C ILE A 152 10.45 6.52 -1.75
N ALA A 153 10.28 7.85 -1.79
CA ALA A 153 8.99 8.48 -1.96
C ALA A 153 8.46 8.35 -3.40
N PHE A 154 7.18 7.97 -3.51
CA PHE A 154 6.35 8.19 -4.69
C PHE A 154 5.57 9.50 -4.52
N ALA A 155 4.59 9.56 -3.63
CA ALA A 155 3.77 10.72 -3.33
C ALA A 155 3.66 10.93 -1.82
N SER A 156 4.45 11.86 -1.30
CA SER A 156 4.73 12.02 0.12
C SER A 156 3.49 12.27 0.99
N SER A 157 2.44 12.88 0.43
CA SER A 157 1.19 13.14 1.16
C SER A 157 0.22 11.95 1.16
N PHE A 158 0.60 10.82 0.51
CA PHE A 158 -0.20 9.60 0.41
C PHE A 158 0.54 8.37 0.90
N ASP A 159 1.86 8.30 0.69
CA ASP A 159 2.69 7.12 0.97
C ASP A 159 2.58 6.67 2.43
N GLN A 160 2.36 5.38 2.64
CA GLN A 160 2.31 4.76 3.96
C GLN A 160 2.95 3.37 3.92
N ILE A 161 3.70 3.03 4.98
CA ILE A 161 4.26 1.70 5.17
C ILE A 161 3.28 0.87 5.97
N GLY A 162 3.08 -0.40 5.58
CA GLY A 162 2.25 -1.34 6.31
C GLY A 162 2.58 -2.79 6.02
N PRO A 163 2.09 -3.71 6.87
CA PRO A 163 2.38 -5.12 6.81
C PRO A 163 1.40 -5.91 5.94
N PHE A 164 1.92 -7.06 5.44
CA PHE A 164 1.18 -8.21 4.96
C PHE A 164 1.44 -9.39 5.87
N ALA A 165 0.44 -10.22 6.12
CA ALA A 165 0.54 -11.50 6.81
C ALA A 165 -0.63 -12.42 6.43
N HIS A 166 -0.55 -13.69 6.81
CA HIS A 166 -1.70 -14.60 6.69
C HIS A 166 -2.76 -14.34 7.76
N ASP A 167 -2.35 -13.90 8.96
CA ASP A 167 -3.21 -13.71 10.13
C ASP A 167 -3.19 -12.24 10.59
N THR A 168 -4.34 -11.73 10.95
CA THR A 168 -4.48 -10.36 11.49
C THR A 168 -3.80 -10.17 12.86
N ARG A 169 -3.48 -11.25 13.59
CA ARG A 169 -2.67 -11.19 14.82
C ARG A 169 -1.23 -10.80 14.50
N ASP A 170 -0.68 -11.33 13.41
CA ASP A 170 0.65 -10.96 12.95
C ASP A 170 0.67 -9.53 12.43
N ILE A 171 -0.40 -9.10 11.73
CA ILE A 171 -0.62 -7.70 11.34
C ILE A 171 -0.56 -6.77 12.57
N ASP A 172 -1.33 -7.08 13.64
CA ASP A 172 -1.36 -6.28 14.87
C ASP A 172 0.03 -6.21 15.54
N THR A 173 0.69 -7.36 15.65
CA THR A 173 2.01 -7.46 16.28
C THR A 173 3.04 -6.59 15.57
N VAL A 174 3.12 -6.69 14.24
CA VAL A 174 4.08 -5.90 13.45
C VAL A 174 3.70 -4.43 13.43
N TYR A 175 2.41 -4.13 13.25
CA TYR A 175 1.94 -2.75 13.26
C TYR A 175 2.32 -2.03 14.55
N ARG A 176 2.13 -2.64 15.72
CA ARG A 176 2.53 -2.06 17.02
C ARG A 176 4.02 -1.82 17.15
N VAL A 177 4.84 -2.64 16.48
CA VAL A 177 6.30 -2.45 16.46
C VAL A 177 6.69 -1.28 15.56
N ILE A 178 6.13 -1.17 14.34
CA ILE A 178 6.56 -0.16 13.37
C ILE A 178 5.90 1.21 13.55
N ALA A 179 4.73 1.28 14.20
CA ALA A 179 3.98 2.51 14.43
C ALA A 179 4.56 3.35 15.59
N GLY A 180 4.20 4.64 15.59
CA GLY A 180 4.60 5.60 16.63
C GLY A 180 5.42 6.78 16.09
N PRO A 181 5.62 7.82 16.90
CA PRO A 181 6.25 9.06 16.49
C PRO A 181 7.71 8.88 16.07
N ASP A 182 8.15 9.72 15.14
CA ASP A 182 9.53 9.80 14.68
C ASP A 182 9.85 11.24 14.29
N GLU A 183 10.82 11.85 14.97
CA GLU A 183 11.25 13.23 14.71
C GLU A 183 11.90 13.43 13.34
N ARG A 184 12.32 12.34 12.67
CA ARG A 184 12.87 12.35 11.31
C ARG A 184 11.80 12.46 10.21
N ASP A 185 10.51 12.30 10.57
CA ASP A 185 9.38 12.48 9.65
C ASP A 185 8.39 13.52 10.24
N ASN A 186 8.42 14.73 9.71
CA ASN A 186 7.53 15.82 10.14
C ASN A 186 6.03 15.54 9.99
N THR A 187 5.65 14.47 9.29
CA THR A 187 4.25 14.04 9.17
C THR A 187 3.90 12.93 10.15
N SER A 188 4.88 12.46 10.94
CA SER A 188 4.66 11.44 11.96
C SER A 188 3.74 11.97 13.06
N SER A 189 2.70 11.19 13.38
CA SER A 189 1.71 11.57 14.37
C SER A 189 2.17 11.26 15.79
N HIS A 190 1.95 12.21 16.69
CA HIS A 190 2.17 12.07 18.13
C HIS A 190 0.91 11.59 18.87
N ASN A 191 -0.20 11.29 18.17
CA ASN A 191 -1.38 10.74 18.79
C ASN A 191 -1.04 9.44 19.53
N PRO A 192 -1.40 9.31 20.81
CA PRO A 192 -1.09 8.10 21.58
C PRO A 192 -1.83 6.88 21.00
N PHE A 193 -1.29 5.69 21.27
CA PHE A 193 -2.04 4.46 21.08
C PHE A 193 -3.17 4.42 22.10
N PRO A 194 -4.38 3.97 21.72
CA PRO A 194 -5.46 3.77 22.70
C PRO A 194 -5.01 2.72 23.74
N SER A 195 -5.32 2.98 24.99
CA SER A 195 -4.92 2.13 26.12
C SER A 195 -5.62 0.75 26.14
N ALA A 196 -6.72 0.61 25.44
CA ALA A 196 -7.42 -0.66 25.23
C ALA A 196 -8.23 -0.62 23.94
N THR A 197 -8.24 -1.71 23.19
CA THR A 197 -9.19 -1.97 22.10
C THR A 197 -10.55 -2.32 22.72
N THR A 198 -11.35 -1.31 23.01
CA THR A 198 -12.69 -1.53 23.56
C THR A 198 -13.71 -1.73 22.45
N GLY A 199 -14.56 -2.75 22.62
CA GLY A 199 -15.83 -2.87 21.94
C GLY A 199 -15.83 -3.62 20.62
N THR A 200 -15.88 -4.93 20.77
CA THR A 200 -16.28 -5.89 19.74
C THR A 200 -17.77 -6.23 19.86
N GLY A 201 -18.60 -5.31 20.36
CA GLY A 201 -20.05 -5.47 20.47
C GLY A 201 -20.75 -5.40 19.11
N LYS A 202 -22.05 -5.13 19.12
CA LYS A 202 -22.79 -4.89 17.87
C LYS A 202 -22.30 -3.59 17.23
N LEU A 203 -21.95 -3.65 15.95
CA LEU A 203 -21.34 -2.57 15.19
C LEU A 203 -22.37 -1.92 14.27
N LYS A 204 -22.14 -0.64 13.96
CA LYS A 204 -22.77 0.05 12.85
C LYS A 204 -21.82 0.07 11.67
N ILE A 205 -22.17 -0.61 10.59
CA ILE A 205 -21.33 -0.81 9.40
C ILE A 205 -22.01 -0.12 8.21
N ALA A 206 -21.30 0.77 7.56
CA ALA A 206 -21.71 1.31 6.28
C ALA A 206 -21.15 0.47 5.14
N TYR A 207 -21.86 0.38 4.02
CA TYR A 207 -21.32 -0.07 2.76
C TYR A 207 -21.74 0.86 1.63
N TYR A 208 -20.92 0.99 0.60
CA TYR A 208 -21.25 1.80 -0.56
C TYR A 208 -21.95 0.96 -1.63
N ALA A 209 -23.26 1.16 -1.85
CA ALA A 209 -24.01 0.52 -2.92
C ALA A 209 -23.34 0.76 -4.28
N HIS A 210 -22.81 1.98 -4.50
CA HIS A 210 -22.06 2.35 -5.71
C HIS A 210 -20.92 1.37 -6.05
N CYS A 211 -20.20 0.85 -5.06
CA CYS A 211 -19.13 -0.12 -5.30
C CYS A 211 -19.68 -1.45 -5.82
N LEU A 212 -20.81 -1.92 -5.30
CA LEU A 212 -21.45 -3.17 -5.73
C LEU A 212 -22.18 -3.06 -7.06
N GLU A 213 -22.58 -1.85 -7.45
CA GLU A 213 -23.30 -1.55 -8.69
C GLU A 213 -22.35 -1.04 -9.80
N HIS A 214 -21.05 -0.96 -9.52
CA HIS A 214 -20.08 -0.48 -10.50
C HIS A 214 -20.07 -1.38 -11.74
N PRO A 215 -20.07 -0.81 -12.96
CA PRO A 215 -20.15 -1.60 -14.21
C PRO A 215 -19.03 -2.65 -14.40
N GLY A 216 -17.86 -2.41 -13.81
CA GLY A 216 -16.72 -3.35 -13.83
C GLY A 216 -16.68 -4.32 -12.65
N MET A 217 -17.73 -4.37 -11.82
CA MET A 217 -17.79 -5.29 -10.68
C MET A 217 -18.08 -6.70 -11.15
N ASP A 218 -17.23 -7.63 -10.77
CA ASP A 218 -17.41 -9.06 -10.99
C ASP A 218 -18.68 -9.57 -10.27
N PRO A 219 -19.58 -10.29 -10.95
CA PRO A 219 -20.83 -10.75 -10.36
C PRO A 219 -20.66 -11.70 -9.17
N GLU A 220 -19.62 -12.54 -9.16
CA GLU A 220 -19.35 -13.48 -8.07
C GLU A 220 -18.85 -12.76 -6.85
N ILE A 221 -17.94 -11.78 -7.01
CA ILE A 221 -17.48 -10.91 -5.93
C ILE A 221 -18.67 -10.09 -5.36
N LYS A 222 -19.54 -9.56 -6.23
CA LYS A 222 -20.75 -8.86 -5.80
C LYS A 222 -21.65 -9.74 -4.96
N ALA A 223 -21.92 -10.98 -5.41
CA ALA A 223 -22.74 -11.95 -4.68
C ALA A 223 -22.14 -12.30 -3.32
N HIS A 224 -20.82 -12.52 -3.26
CA HIS A 224 -20.09 -12.78 -2.01
C HIS A 224 -20.18 -11.61 -1.03
N MET A 225 -19.99 -10.37 -1.49
CA MET A 225 -20.15 -9.18 -0.66
C MET A 225 -21.57 -9.01 -0.14
N SER A 226 -22.58 -9.29 -0.98
CA SER A 226 -23.99 -9.28 -0.56
C SER A 226 -24.26 -10.33 0.52
N GLY A 227 -23.70 -11.54 0.38
CA GLY A 227 -23.76 -12.57 1.41
C GLY A 227 -23.14 -12.16 2.74
N HIS A 228 -21.98 -11.46 2.68
CA HIS A 228 -21.35 -10.92 3.91
C HIS A 228 -22.23 -9.87 4.59
N ILE A 229 -22.87 -8.98 3.84
CA ILE A 229 -23.80 -7.97 4.36
C ILE A 229 -24.95 -8.64 5.10
N GLU A 230 -25.58 -9.65 4.50
CA GLU A 230 -26.69 -10.36 5.13
C GLU A 230 -26.23 -11.14 6.36
N ARG A 231 -25.13 -11.88 6.29
CA ARG A 231 -24.55 -12.58 7.45
C ARG A 231 -24.29 -11.64 8.62
N LEU A 232 -23.71 -10.48 8.39
CA LEU A 232 -23.45 -9.50 9.44
C LEU A 232 -24.75 -8.94 10.06
N ARG A 233 -25.82 -8.79 9.26
CA ARG A 233 -27.17 -8.43 9.77
C ARG A 233 -27.76 -9.53 10.64
N GLU A 234 -27.66 -10.78 10.21
CA GLU A 234 -28.11 -11.96 10.99
C GLU A 234 -27.33 -12.10 12.30
N GLU A 235 -26.04 -11.78 12.29
CA GLU A 235 -25.22 -11.70 13.51
C GLU A 235 -25.60 -10.52 14.42
N GLY A 236 -26.54 -9.66 14.00
CA GLY A 236 -27.12 -8.56 14.76
C GLY A 236 -26.33 -7.25 14.69
N HIS A 237 -25.46 -7.08 13.70
CA HIS A 237 -24.87 -5.79 13.37
C HIS A 237 -25.90 -4.92 12.60
N THR A 238 -25.78 -3.60 12.73
CA THR A 238 -26.51 -2.67 11.84
C THR A 238 -25.67 -2.47 10.57
N VAL A 239 -26.16 -2.94 9.41
CA VAL A 239 -25.43 -2.82 8.13
C VAL A 239 -26.28 -2.05 7.13
N GLU A 240 -25.86 -0.84 6.77
CA GLU A 240 -26.63 0.12 5.98
C GLU A 240 -25.91 0.54 4.69
N ALA A 241 -26.67 0.65 3.62
CA ALA A 241 -26.20 1.26 2.40
C ALA A 241 -26.10 2.78 2.57
N VAL A 242 -24.96 3.35 2.17
CA VAL A 242 -24.75 4.79 2.18
C VAL A 242 -24.31 5.29 0.80
N GLY A 243 -24.57 6.56 0.52
CA GLY A 243 -24.09 7.19 -0.71
C GLY A 243 -22.58 7.40 -0.69
N LEU A 244 -21.98 7.40 -1.87
CA LEU A 244 -20.57 7.74 -2.09
C LEU A 244 -20.45 8.97 -2.98
N PRO A 245 -20.63 10.19 -2.43
CA PRO A 245 -20.55 11.40 -3.22
C PRO A 245 -19.19 11.55 -3.90
N MET A 246 -19.19 11.99 -5.16
CA MET A 246 -17.96 12.24 -5.93
C MET A 246 -17.10 11.00 -6.20
N ALA A 247 -17.66 9.78 -6.19
CA ALA A 247 -16.92 8.56 -6.49
C ALA A 247 -16.11 8.67 -7.80
N ASP A 248 -16.70 9.26 -8.83
CA ASP A 248 -16.08 9.49 -10.16
C ASP A 248 -14.84 10.40 -10.09
N LEU A 249 -14.67 11.16 -9.02
CA LEU A 249 -13.53 12.07 -8.84
C LEU A 249 -12.37 11.44 -8.03
N PHE A 250 -12.54 10.25 -7.45
CA PHE A 250 -11.52 9.65 -6.59
C PHE A 250 -10.24 9.34 -7.37
N VAL A 251 -10.36 8.58 -8.44
CA VAL A 251 -9.22 8.21 -9.29
C VAL A 251 -8.59 9.44 -9.96
N PRO A 252 -9.36 10.34 -10.62
CA PRO A 252 -8.78 11.56 -11.17
C PRO A 252 -8.04 12.43 -10.14
N ALA A 253 -8.63 12.68 -8.97
CA ALA A 253 -7.99 13.47 -7.92
C ALA A 253 -6.68 12.83 -7.43
N TYR A 254 -6.70 11.50 -7.21
CA TYR A 254 -5.52 10.76 -6.82
C TYR A 254 -4.39 10.87 -7.85
N TYR A 255 -4.68 10.64 -9.13
CA TYR A 255 -3.64 10.67 -10.17
C TYR A 255 -3.09 12.07 -10.42
N ILE A 256 -3.93 13.12 -10.41
CA ILE A 256 -3.47 14.50 -10.51
C ILE A 256 -2.49 14.83 -9.38
N LEU A 257 -2.85 14.54 -8.15
CA LEU A 257 -2.06 14.90 -6.97
C LEU A 257 -0.80 14.02 -6.85
N SER A 258 -0.95 12.71 -6.99
CA SER A 258 0.18 11.78 -6.84
C SER A 258 1.23 11.97 -7.93
N THR A 259 0.84 12.25 -9.18
CA THR A 259 1.80 12.52 -10.27
C THR A 259 2.47 13.88 -10.10
N ALA A 260 1.77 14.90 -9.59
CA ALA A 260 2.38 16.19 -9.26
C ALA A 260 3.48 16.01 -8.19
N GLU A 261 3.20 15.28 -7.12
CA GLU A 261 4.19 14.96 -6.08
C GLU A 261 5.33 14.07 -6.61
N ALA A 262 5.03 13.07 -7.47
CA ALA A 262 6.02 12.22 -8.10
C ALA A 262 7.02 13.04 -8.93
N SER A 263 6.54 13.97 -9.76
CA SER A 263 7.43 14.80 -10.59
C SER A 263 8.40 15.61 -9.73
N SER A 264 7.93 16.13 -8.59
CA SER A 264 8.75 16.86 -7.62
C SER A 264 9.71 15.92 -6.87
N ASN A 265 9.21 14.80 -6.31
CA ASN A 265 10.00 13.85 -5.55
C ASN A 265 11.11 13.21 -6.39
N LEU A 266 10.82 12.86 -7.65
CA LEU A 266 11.81 12.22 -8.54
C LEU A 266 12.76 13.21 -9.22
N ALA A 267 12.62 14.52 -9.02
CA ALA A 267 13.57 15.52 -9.49
C ALA A 267 14.96 15.36 -8.88
N ARG A 268 15.06 14.74 -7.69
CA ARG A 268 16.33 14.45 -7.01
C ARG A 268 17.21 13.42 -7.72
N PHE A 269 16.62 12.60 -8.58
CA PHE A 269 17.33 11.58 -9.36
C PHE A 269 17.89 12.22 -10.65
N ASP A 270 19.06 12.81 -10.54
CA ASP A 270 19.69 13.67 -11.57
C ASP A 270 20.88 13.03 -12.31
N GLY A 271 21.32 11.84 -11.86
CA GLY A 271 22.50 11.17 -12.42
C GLY A 271 23.83 11.82 -12.04
N ILE A 272 23.83 12.74 -11.05
CA ILE A 272 25.04 13.46 -10.61
C ILE A 272 25.47 13.00 -9.22
N ARG A 273 24.55 12.99 -8.26
CA ARG A 273 24.83 12.73 -6.84
C ARG A 273 24.85 11.25 -6.48
N TYR A 274 23.98 10.47 -7.09
CA TYR A 274 23.84 9.03 -6.87
C TYR A 274 22.98 8.37 -7.97
N GLY A 275 22.99 7.05 -8.03
CA GLY A 275 22.23 6.27 -8.98
C GLY A 275 22.88 6.21 -10.38
N HIS A 276 22.08 5.85 -11.37
CA HIS A 276 22.53 5.71 -12.75
C HIS A 276 23.01 7.03 -13.34
N ARG A 277 24.20 7.01 -13.93
CA ARG A 277 24.77 8.12 -14.72
C ARG A 277 25.08 7.65 -16.12
N SER A 278 24.56 8.34 -17.12
CA SER A 278 24.82 8.02 -18.52
C SER A 278 26.29 8.18 -18.87
N GLY A 279 26.90 7.12 -19.39
CA GLY A 279 28.28 7.13 -19.84
C GLY A 279 28.51 7.92 -21.15
N SER A 280 27.42 8.25 -21.87
CA SER A 280 27.49 8.99 -23.15
C SER A 280 27.20 10.49 -23.00
N ALA A 281 26.93 10.97 -21.78
CA ALA A 281 26.56 12.36 -21.56
C ALA A 281 27.75 13.29 -21.54
N LYS A 282 27.60 14.47 -22.18
CA LYS A 282 28.58 15.56 -22.19
C LYS A 282 28.00 16.79 -21.51
N GLY A 283 28.61 17.19 -20.38
CA GLY A 283 28.14 18.33 -19.59
C GLY A 283 26.93 18.01 -18.74
N VAL A 284 26.45 19.01 -17.96
CA VAL A 284 25.42 18.83 -16.93
C VAL A 284 24.06 18.51 -17.53
N ASP A 285 23.63 19.27 -18.54
CA ASP A 285 22.29 19.12 -19.14
C ASP A 285 22.09 17.74 -19.78
N GLU A 286 23.10 17.25 -20.51
CA GLU A 286 23.03 15.89 -21.07
C GLU A 286 23.10 14.83 -19.99
N THR A 287 23.91 15.02 -18.94
CA THR A 287 23.95 14.08 -17.83
C THR A 287 22.56 13.94 -17.20
N TYR A 288 21.91 15.03 -16.89
CA TYR A 288 20.58 15.04 -16.34
C TYR A 288 19.57 14.34 -17.27
N ARG A 289 19.49 14.80 -18.52
CA ARG A 289 18.51 14.30 -19.49
C ARG A 289 18.73 12.83 -19.83
N LYS A 290 19.96 12.42 -20.18
CA LYS A 290 20.27 11.05 -20.62
C LYS A 290 20.15 10.06 -19.46
N SER A 291 20.68 10.39 -18.27
CA SER A 291 20.57 9.50 -17.10
C SER A 291 19.12 9.20 -16.73
N ARG A 292 18.25 10.19 -16.77
CA ARG A 292 16.80 10.01 -16.50
C ARG A 292 16.11 9.22 -17.63
N THR A 293 16.50 9.46 -18.88
CA THR A 293 15.94 8.73 -20.02
C THR A 293 16.31 7.24 -19.99
N GLU A 294 17.53 6.92 -19.61
CA GLU A 294 18.05 5.55 -19.55
C GLU A 294 17.60 4.82 -18.26
N GLY A 295 17.58 5.55 -17.14
CA GLY A 295 17.35 4.97 -15.81
C GLY A 295 15.89 4.75 -15.44
N PHE A 296 14.95 5.56 -15.95
CA PHE A 296 13.52 5.42 -15.66
C PHE A 296 12.78 4.63 -16.73
N GLY A 297 11.88 3.77 -16.26
CA GLY A 297 10.94 3.03 -17.10
C GLY A 297 9.82 3.89 -17.70
N PRO A 298 9.03 3.34 -18.62
CA PRO A 298 8.00 4.09 -19.35
C PRO A 298 6.91 4.71 -18.45
N GLU A 299 6.42 3.96 -17.46
CA GLU A 299 5.35 4.43 -16.57
C GLU A 299 5.82 5.57 -15.65
N VAL A 300 7.03 5.46 -15.09
CA VAL A 300 7.61 6.52 -14.26
C VAL A 300 7.80 7.79 -15.08
N LYS A 301 8.30 7.69 -16.31
CA LYS A 301 8.43 8.84 -17.24
C LYS A 301 7.08 9.48 -17.53
N ARG A 302 6.04 8.67 -17.78
CA ARG A 302 4.66 9.16 -18.02
C ARG A 302 4.14 9.97 -16.83
N ARG A 303 4.29 9.44 -15.61
CA ARG A 303 3.83 10.14 -14.38
C ARG A 303 4.63 11.40 -14.10
N ILE A 304 5.93 11.40 -14.34
CA ILE A 304 6.75 12.62 -14.23
C ILE A 304 6.28 13.70 -15.22
N LEU A 305 6.03 13.33 -16.48
CA LEU A 305 5.54 14.27 -17.50
C LEU A 305 4.16 14.81 -17.15
N LEU A 306 3.23 13.95 -16.73
CA LEU A 306 1.89 14.36 -16.31
C LEU A 306 1.96 15.31 -15.11
N GLY A 307 2.76 14.98 -14.09
CA GLY A 307 2.93 15.83 -12.92
C GLY A 307 3.58 17.18 -13.24
N THR A 308 4.55 17.19 -14.15
CA THR A 308 5.17 18.43 -14.63
C THR A 308 4.15 19.31 -15.34
N PHE A 309 3.28 18.71 -16.17
CA PHE A 309 2.19 19.44 -16.82
C PHE A 309 1.21 20.02 -15.79
N VAL A 310 0.76 19.22 -14.84
CA VAL A 310 -0.19 19.63 -13.78
C VAL A 310 0.36 20.79 -12.95
N LEU A 311 1.68 20.83 -12.71
CA LEU A 311 2.33 21.89 -11.91
C LEU A 311 2.77 23.09 -12.74
N SER A 312 2.65 23.06 -14.06
CA SER A 312 3.11 24.15 -14.94
C SER A 312 2.22 25.39 -14.86
N ALA A 313 2.80 26.54 -15.20
CA ALA A 313 2.07 27.83 -15.23
C ALA A 313 0.84 27.74 -16.16
N GLY A 314 -0.30 28.22 -15.68
CA GLY A 314 -1.59 28.16 -16.38
C GLY A 314 -2.40 26.90 -16.12
N PHE A 315 -1.80 25.81 -15.63
CA PHE A 315 -2.49 24.56 -15.31
C PHE A 315 -2.55 24.26 -13.81
N TYR A 316 -1.69 24.88 -13.02
CA TYR A 316 -1.62 24.66 -11.57
C TYR A 316 -2.97 24.88 -10.88
N ASP A 317 -3.64 26.01 -11.14
CA ASP A 317 -4.93 26.31 -10.51
C ASP A 317 -6.06 25.44 -11.03
N ALA A 318 -6.03 25.11 -12.32
CA ALA A 318 -7.06 24.30 -12.97
C ALA A 318 -7.00 22.82 -12.54
N TYR A 319 -5.82 22.28 -12.27
CA TYR A 319 -5.64 20.87 -11.95
C TYR A 319 -5.19 20.65 -10.51
N TYR A 320 -4.00 21.14 -10.11
CA TYR A 320 -3.45 20.84 -8.80
C TYR A 320 -4.27 21.45 -7.66
N ALA A 321 -4.53 22.76 -7.73
CA ALA A 321 -5.32 23.45 -6.70
C ALA A 321 -6.76 22.90 -6.63
N GLN A 322 -7.37 22.60 -7.79
CA GLN A 322 -8.68 21.96 -7.84
C GLN A 322 -8.64 20.55 -7.29
N GLY A 323 -7.61 19.75 -7.61
CA GLY A 323 -7.39 18.40 -7.05
C GLY A 323 -7.30 18.43 -5.52
N MET A 324 -6.60 19.41 -4.94
CA MET A 324 -6.53 19.60 -3.49
C MET A 324 -7.89 19.93 -2.85
N ARG A 325 -8.72 20.75 -3.52
CA ARG A 325 -10.09 21.04 -3.06
C ARG A 325 -10.97 19.77 -3.09
N VAL A 326 -10.90 19.03 -4.20
CA VAL A 326 -11.63 17.75 -4.34
C VAL A 326 -11.17 16.74 -3.29
N ARG A 327 -9.87 16.59 -3.06
CA ARG A 327 -9.32 15.75 -1.99
C ARG A 327 -9.91 16.13 -0.62
N ARG A 328 -9.98 17.43 -0.33
CA ARG A 328 -10.58 17.91 0.91
C ARG A 328 -12.04 17.49 1.05
N MET A 329 -12.84 17.68 0.00
CA MET A 329 -14.25 17.29 -0.01
C MET A 329 -14.44 15.78 0.15
N ILE A 330 -13.61 14.96 -0.53
CA ILE A 330 -13.61 13.49 -0.39
C ILE A 330 -13.30 13.10 1.06
N ARG A 331 -12.26 13.70 1.65
CA ARG A 331 -11.90 13.48 3.04
C ARG A 331 -13.04 13.83 3.99
N ASP A 332 -13.60 15.03 3.86
CA ASP A 332 -14.65 15.54 4.75
C ASP A 332 -15.90 14.63 4.67
N ASN A 333 -16.33 14.19 3.47
CA ASN A 333 -17.42 13.24 3.29
C ASN A 333 -17.11 11.84 3.87
N THR A 334 -15.88 11.37 3.70
CA THR A 334 -15.45 10.07 4.28
C THR A 334 -15.49 10.13 5.80
N LEU A 335 -14.99 11.22 6.40
CA LEU A 335 -14.99 11.40 7.85
C LEU A 335 -16.41 11.61 8.40
N ASP A 336 -17.31 12.29 7.67
CA ASP A 336 -18.71 12.39 8.04
C ASP A 336 -19.38 11.00 8.10
N THR A 337 -19.16 10.16 7.10
CA THR A 337 -19.62 8.77 7.12
C THR A 337 -19.07 8.02 8.35
N LEU A 338 -17.76 8.05 8.56
CA LEU A 338 -17.09 7.38 9.67
C LEU A 338 -17.41 7.98 11.06
N SER A 339 -18.03 9.16 11.13
CA SER A 339 -18.55 9.72 12.38
C SER A 339 -19.84 9.05 12.83
N ARG A 340 -20.59 8.47 11.91
CA ARG A 340 -21.91 7.83 12.14
C ARG A 340 -21.84 6.31 12.17
N TYR A 341 -20.78 5.73 11.61
CA TYR A 341 -20.55 4.28 11.51
C TYR A 341 -19.18 3.92 12.09
N ASP A 342 -19.09 2.73 12.67
CA ASP A 342 -17.85 2.19 13.20
C ASP A 342 -16.82 1.91 12.10
N LEU A 343 -17.31 1.45 10.95
CA LEU A 343 -16.49 1.15 9.78
C LEU A 343 -17.29 1.19 8.48
N VAL A 344 -16.54 1.25 7.37
CA VAL A 344 -17.05 1.08 6.01
C VAL A 344 -16.53 -0.23 5.44
N LEU A 345 -17.44 -1.02 4.86
CA LEU A 345 -17.21 -2.29 4.20
C LEU A 345 -17.29 -2.10 2.68
N THR A 346 -16.26 -2.54 1.94
CA THR A 346 -16.25 -2.54 0.47
C THR A 346 -15.55 -3.79 -0.07
N PRO A 347 -15.77 -4.20 -1.33
CA PRO A 347 -14.79 -5.04 -1.98
C PRO A 347 -13.45 -4.33 -2.06
N THR A 348 -12.33 -5.07 -1.99
CA THR A 348 -11.00 -4.44 -2.15
C THR A 348 -10.78 -4.04 -3.60
N CYS A 349 -11.15 -4.90 -4.54
CA CYS A 349 -11.01 -4.70 -5.98
C CYS A 349 -12.29 -5.08 -6.70
N PRO A 350 -12.54 -4.54 -7.91
CA PRO A 350 -13.72 -4.92 -8.68
C PRO A 350 -13.64 -6.33 -9.28
N THR A 351 -12.43 -6.85 -9.48
CA THR A 351 -12.16 -8.16 -10.12
C THR A 351 -11.12 -8.96 -9.31
N THR A 352 -10.92 -10.21 -9.68
CA THR A 352 -9.74 -11.00 -9.30
C THR A 352 -8.50 -10.56 -10.07
N ALA A 353 -7.33 -11.13 -9.75
CA ALA A 353 -6.11 -10.94 -10.53
C ALA A 353 -6.34 -11.29 -12.02
N PHE A 354 -5.70 -10.55 -12.91
CA PHE A 354 -5.82 -10.69 -14.37
C PHE A 354 -4.51 -11.19 -14.99
N PRO A 355 -4.55 -11.77 -16.22
CA PRO A 355 -3.35 -12.25 -16.89
C PRO A 355 -2.31 -11.14 -17.11
N LYS A 356 -1.03 -11.47 -17.01
CA LYS A 356 0.08 -10.56 -17.32
C LYS A 356 -0.03 -10.05 -18.76
N GLY A 357 0.22 -8.75 -18.96
CA GLY A 357 0.11 -8.09 -20.26
C GLY A 357 -1.32 -7.86 -20.76
N HIS A 358 -2.35 -8.23 -19.98
CA HIS A 358 -3.74 -8.11 -20.40
C HIS A 358 -4.23 -6.65 -20.46
N ILE A 359 -3.85 -5.83 -19.49
CA ILE A 359 -4.26 -4.43 -19.43
C ILE A 359 -3.12 -3.55 -19.98
N SER A 360 -3.26 -3.11 -21.22
CA SER A 360 -2.30 -2.21 -21.88
C SER A 360 -2.71 -0.74 -21.79
N ASP A 361 -4.00 -0.44 -21.59
CA ASP A 361 -4.48 0.93 -21.42
C ASP A 361 -4.18 1.43 -20.00
N PRO A 362 -3.43 2.53 -19.84
CA PRO A 362 -3.12 3.09 -18.53
C PRO A 362 -4.35 3.49 -17.72
N VAL A 363 -5.42 3.97 -18.36
CA VAL A 363 -6.64 4.37 -17.65
C VAL A 363 -7.36 3.15 -17.08
N ALA A 364 -7.47 2.06 -17.84
CA ALA A 364 -8.02 0.79 -17.35
C ALA A 364 -7.18 0.22 -16.19
N MET A 365 -5.85 0.34 -16.24
CA MET A 365 -4.98 -0.04 -15.12
C MET A 365 -5.24 0.84 -13.89
N TYR A 366 -5.44 2.13 -14.06
CA TYR A 366 -5.71 3.07 -12.97
C TYR A 366 -7.05 2.79 -12.27
N LEU A 367 -8.04 2.27 -13.00
CA LEU A 367 -9.33 1.88 -12.44
C LEU A 367 -9.26 0.64 -11.52
N GLN A 368 -8.15 -0.10 -11.52
CA GLN A 368 -7.96 -1.20 -10.57
C GLN A 368 -7.88 -0.71 -9.11
N ASP A 369 -7.53 0.56 -8.89
CA ASP A 369 -7.42 1.18 -7.55
C ASP A 369 -8.72 1.89 -7.10
N ILE A 370 -9.82 1.77 -7.88
CA ILE A 370 -11.04 2.59 -7.69
C ILE A 370 -11.63 2.51 -6.28
N PHE A 371 -11.54 1.35 -5.61
CA PHE A 371 -12.10 1.16 -4.26
C PHE A 371 -11.06 1.38 -3.15
N THR A 372 -9.78 1.50 -3.49
CA THR A 372 -8.72 1.63 -2.50
C THR A 372 -8.25 3.07 -2.29
N VAL A 373 -8.27 3.91 -3.32
CA VAL A 373 -7.74 5.29 -3.27
C VAL A 373 -8.45 6.19 -2.26
N GLN A 374 -9.71 5.93 -1.94
CA GLN A 374 -10.47 6.71 -0.95
C GLN A 374 -9.74 6.80 0.39
N ALA A 375 -9.25 5.67 0.90
CA ALA A 375 -8.56 5.62 2.19
C ALA A 375 -7.24 6.42 2.19
N ASN A 376 -6.56 6.53 1.03
CA ASN A 376 -5.37 7.37 0.88
C ASN A 376 -5.73 8.86 0.79
N LEU A 377 -6.76 9.21 0.01
CA LEU A 377 -7.24 10.59 -0.12
C LEU A 377 -7.71 11.15 1.22
N ALA A 378 -8.39 10.31 2.04
CA ALA A 378 -8.91 10.68 3.35
C ALA A 378 -7.87 10.55 4.48
N GLY A 379 -6.81 9.76 4.30
CA GLY A 379 -5.79 9.50 5.32
C GLY A 379 -6.24 8.49 6.40
N THR A 380 -7.30 7.71 6.15
CA THR A 380 -7.90 6.74 7.08
C THR A 380 -7.15 5.40 7.07
N PRO A 381 -7.16 4.61 8.16
CA PRO A 381 -6.69 3.24 8.14
C PRO A 381 -7.63 2.35 7.34
N ALA A 382 -7.07 1.36 6.66
CA ALA A 382 -7.86 0.34 5.94
C ALA A 382 -7.11 -1.00 5.89
N ILE A 383 -7.86 -2.09 5.91
CA ILE A 383 -7.33 -3.45 5.83
C ILE A 383 -8.07 -4.22 4.74
N SER A 384 -7.34 -4.96 3.92
CA SER A 384 -7.88 -5.97 3.00
C SER A 384 -7.70 -7.35 3.62
N LEU A 385 -8.77 -8.14 3.62
CA LEU A 385 -8.82 -9.49 4.17
C LEU A 385 -9.15 -10.49 3.06
N PRO A 386 -8.49 -11.64 3.01
CA PRO A 386 -8.83 -12.70 2.06
C PRO A 386 -10.14 -13.35 2.48
N THR A 387 -11.24 -13.04 1.82
CA THR A 387 -12.57 -13.51 2.22
C THR A 387 -13.22 -14.47 1.24
N GLY A 388 -12.66 -14.67 0.07
CA GLY A 388 -13.21 -15.59 -0.91
C GLY A 388 -12.19 -16.09 -1.94
N THR A 389 -12.59 -17.18 -2.61
CA THR A 389 -11.94 -17.72 -3.79
C THR A 389 -12.98 -17.78 -4.89
N HIS A 390 -12.69 -17.15 -6.01
CA HIS A 390 -13.54 -17.10 -7.18
C HIS A 390 -13.56 -18.45 -7.90
N SER A 391 -14.60 -18.72 -8.69
CA SER A 391 -14.75 -19.97 -9.48
C SER A 391 -13.59 -20.24 -10.45
N ASN A 392 -12.83 -19.19 -10.82
CA ASN A 392 -11.59 -19.33 -11.60
C ASN A 392 -10.37 -19.77 -10.77
N GLY A 393 -10.53 -20.03 -9.48
CA GLY A 393 -9.47 -20.46 -8.56
C GLY A 393 -8.63 -19.31 -7.94
N LEU A 394 -8.88 -18.05 -8.31
CA LEU A 394 -8.13 -16.90 -7.81
C LEU A 394 -8.77 -16.31 -6.56
N PRO A 395 -7.97 -15.87 -5.59
CA PRO A 395 -8.49 -15.23 -4.37
C PRO A 395 -8.98 -13.82 -4.65
N PHE A 396 -9.86 -13.33 -3.75
CA PHE A 396 -10.28 -11.95 -3.68
C PHE A 396 -10.54 -11.54 -2.22
N GLY A 397 -10.60 -10.23 -1.97
CA GLY A 397 -10.66 -9.70 -0.62
C GLY A 397 -11.77 -8.70 -0.39
N THR A 398 -12.15 -8.60 0.89
CA THR A 398 -13.01 -7.55 1.44
C THR A 398 -12.17 -6.51 2.15
N GLN A 399 -12.48 -5.25 1.94
CA GLN A 399 -11.83 -4.13 2.59
C GLN A 399 -12.69 -3.56 3.71
N LEU A 400 -12.06 -3.32 4.85
CA LEU A 400 -12.63 -2.53 5.95
C LEU A 400 -11.85 -1.23 6.10
N MET A 401 -12.55 -0.13 6.32
CA MET A 401 -11.97 1.20 6.59
C MET A 401 -12.60 1.78 7.86
N ALA A 402 -11.78 2.36 8.74
CA ALA A 402 -12.21 3.01 9.97
C ALA A 402 -11.80 4.49 10.00
N LYS A 403 -12.22 5.22 11.03
CA LYS A 403 -11.80 6.61 11.22
C LYS A 403 -10.29 6.70 11.52
N PRO A 404 -9.65 7.85 11.25
CA PRO A 404 -8.24 8.03 11.56
C PRO A 404 -7.94 7.75 13.04
N PHE A 405 -6.82 7.07 13.28
CA PHE A 405 -6.31 6.64 14.60
C PHE A 405 -7.14 5.59 15.34
N ASP A 406 -8.03 4.90 14.62
CA ASP A 406 -8.76 3.72 15.09
C ASP A 406 -8.13 2.41 14.57
N ASP A 407 -6.85 2.45 14.28
CA ASP A 407 -6.06 1.40 13.64
C ASP A 407 -6.17 0.06 14.38
N GLU A 408 -5.90 0.07 15.68
CA GLU A 408 -5.91 -1.13 16.53
C GLU A 408 -7.33 -1.73 16.65
N ARG A 409 -8.34 -0.86 16.73
CA ARG A 409 -9.75 -1.29 16.77
C ARG A 409 -10.14 -1.89 15.42
N LEU A 410 -9.71 -1.30 14.30
CA LEU A 410 -9.96 -1.85 12.97
C LEU A 410 -9.39 -3.26 12.82
N ILE A 411 -8.14 -3.49 13.26
CA ILE A 411 -7.51 -4.81 13.22
C ILE A 411 -8.28 -5.80 14.13
N ALA A 412 -8.66 -5.39 15.32
CA ALA A 412 -9.42 -6.24 16.25
C ALA A 412 -10.80 -6.61 15.70
N ILE A 413 -11.52 -5.65 15.12
CA ILE A 413 -12.84 -5.87 14.49
C ILE A 413 -12.67 -6.78 13.25
N SER A 414 -11.65 -6.56 12.42
CA SER A 414 -11.44 -7.39 11.23
C SER A 414 -11.27 -8.87 11.58
N ARG A 415 -10.53 -9.16 12.64
CA ARG A 415 -10.38 -10.53 13.17
C ARG A 415 -11.70 -11.10 13.67
N GLN A 416 -12.52 -10.28 14.37
CA GLN A 416 -13.83 -10.73 14.86
C GLN A 416 -14.78 -11.06 13.70
N LEU A 417 -14.85 -10.20 12.68
CA LEU A 417 -15.84 -10.33 11.61
C LEU A 417 -15.49 -11.40 10.59
N PHE A 418 -14.20 -11.66 10.37
CA PHE A 418 -13.76 -12.50 9.26
C PHE A 418 -12.81 -13.65 9.67
N ALA A 419 -12.51 -13.83 10.95
CA ALA A 419 -11.70 -14.92 11.52
C ALA A 419 -10.40 -15.20 10.73
N ALA A 420 -9.76 -14.13 10.23
CA ALA A 420 -8.55 -14.19 9.39
C ALA A 420 -7.27 -13.91 10.22
#